data_016a708af225d9d85b74c7367bc35557
#
_entry.id   016a708af225d9d85b74c7367bc35557
#
_cell.length_a   1.000
_cell.length_b   1.000
_cell.length_c   1.000
_cell.angle_alpha   90.00
_cell.angle_beta   90.00
_cell.angle_gamma   90.00
#
_symmetry.space_group_name_H-M   'P 1'
#
loop_
_entity.id
_entity.type
_entity.pdbx_description
1 polymer ?
#
loop_
_entity_poly.entity_id
_entity_poly.type
_entity_poly.pdbx_seq_one_letter_code
_entity_poly.pdbx_strand_id
1 'polypeptide(L)'
;KKVFGFYDNKDVSFSDIINKLVSVGQVAGFTVLDAYYSISDLQRLKLTEKYLEPKKILLIDRDGVINKKAPKGEYIGSWGDFSFINENVEGMKKLSQAGFSFIIISNQAGIARGMVSAEAVEFIHQRMKEALKNNEISILDIYLCPHHWGQKCFCRKPEPGLFFEASRKWAFRLD
;
A
#
# COMPACT_ATOMS: atom_id res chain seq x y z
N LYS A 1 29.09 27.51 -2.26
CA LYS A 1 30.47 28.00 -2.57
C LYS A 1 31.54 26.92 -2.42
N LYS A 2 31.48 26.00 -1.44
CA LYS A 2 32.51 24.96 -1.24
C LYS A 2 32.51 23.84 -2.30
N VAL A 3 31.37 23.52 -2.90
CA VAL A 3 31.23 22.41 -3.88
C VAL A 3 31.95 22.70 -5.20
N PHE A 4 31.97 23.95 -5.64
CA PHE A 4 32.60 24.36 -6.92
C PHE A 4 34.10 24.64 -6.81
N GLY A 5 34.67 24.67 -5.61
CA GLY A 5 36.10 24.90 -5.40
C GLY A 5 37.01 23.73 -5.79
N PHE A 6 36.44 22.59 -6.23
CA PHE A 6 37.18 21.43 -6.72
C PHE A 6 37.48 21.48 -8.22
N TYR A 7 36.95 22.46 -8.94
CA TYR A 7 37.02 22.51 -10.40
C TYR A 7 37.47 23.89 -10.88
N ASP A 8 38.63 23.95 -11.43
CA ASP A 8 39.19 25.15 -12.06
C ASP A 8 38.59 25.35 -13.45
N ASN A 9 37.51 26.14 -13.55
CA ASN A 9 36.95 26.68 -14.82
C ASN A 9 36.83 25.71 -16.03
N LYS A 10 36.56 24.42 -15.76
CA LYS A 10 36.26 23.44 -16.82
C LYS A 10 34.79 23.11 -16.85
N ASP A 11 34.26 22.83 -18.04
CA ASP A 11 32.90 22.23 -18.18
C ASP A 11 32.88 20.87 -17.48
N VAL A 12 32.26 20.82 -16.34
CA VAL A 12 32.15 19.61 -15.49
C VAL A 12 30.71 19.16 -15.45
N SER A 13 30.45 17.90 -15.69
CA SER A 13 29.12 17.37 -15.58
C SER A 13 28.70 17.30 -14.10
N PHE A 14 27.37 17.38 -13.83
CA PHE A 14 26.86 17.21 -12.48
C PHE A 14 27.25 15.83 -11.91
N SER A 15 27.34 14.80 -12.75
CA SER A 15 27.78 13.46 -12.36
C SER A 15 29.21 13.44 -11.83
N ASP A 16 30.14 14.20 -12.46
CA ASP A 16 31.52 14.29 -12.01
C ASP A 16 31.62 14.95 -10.64
N ILE A 17 30.82 15.99 -10.40
CA ILE A 17 30.70 16.67 -9.11
C ILE A 17 30.25 15.70 -8.04
N ILE A 18 29.17 14.95 -8.29
CA ILE A 18 28.63 13.97 -7.35
C ILE A 18 29.65 12.86 -7.08
N ASN A 19 30.29 12.29 -8.10
CA ASN A 19 31.31 11.27 -7.96
C ASN A 19 32.47 11.73 -7.08
N LYS A 20 32.91 12.97 -7.27
CA LYS A 20 33.95 13.56 -6.44
C LYS A 20 33.53 13.74 -4.98
N LEU A 21 32.31 14.22 -4.75
CA LEU A 21 31.76 14.37 -3.40
C LEU A 21 31.58 13.01 -2.70
N VAL A 22 31.17 11.98 -3.44
CA VAL A 22 31.09 10.60 -2.94
C VAL A 22 32.47 10.10 -2.52
N SER A 23 33.51 10.32 -3.36
CA SER A 23 34.87 9.85 -3.06
C SER A 23 35.48 10.48 -1.80
N VAL A 24 34.99 11.63 -1.38
CA VAL A 24 35.43 12.31 -0.13
C VAL A 24 34.41 12.21 1.02
N GLY A 25 33.41 11.33 0.89
CA GLY A 25 32.42 11.08 1.95
C GLY A 25 31.48 12.26 2.23
N GLN A 26 31.28 13.18 1.29
CA GLN A 26 30.46 14.38 1.46
C GLN A 26 29.05 14.26 0.82
N VAL A 27 28.59 13.03 0.57
CA VAL A 27 27.23 12.76 0.05
C VAL A 27 26.50 11.87 1.02
N ALA A 28 25.33 12.30 1.43
CA ALA A 28 24.38 11.44 2.13
C ALA A 28 23.30 10.97 1.15
N GLY A 29 23.10 9.66 1.08
CA GLY A 29 22.02 9.07 0.29
C GLY A 29 20.75 8.92 1.12
N PHE A 30 19.61 9.20 0.52
CA PHE A 30 18.31 8.86 1.07
C PHE A 30 17.63 7.82 0.17
N THR A 31 17.26 6.69 0.75
CA THR A 31 16.55 5.65 0.01
C THR A 31 15.08 6.01 -0.09
N VAL A 32 14.59 6.22 -1.31
CA VAL A 32 13.16 6.36 -1.58
C VAL A 32 12.63 4.97 -1.93
N LEU A 33 11.65 4.51 -1.15
CA LEU A 33 11.03 3.19 -1.37
C LEU A 33 9.91 3.25 -2.42
N ASP A 34 9.39 4.45 -2.70
CA ASP A 34 8.37 4.66 -3.74
C ASP A 34 9.01 4.75 -5.12
N ALA A 35 8.26 4.36 -6.16
CA ALA A 35 8.72 4.47 -7.55
C ALA A 35 8.93 5.95 -7.94
N TYR A 36 10.06 6.21 -8.60
CA TYR A 36 10.37 7.52 -9.15
C TYR A 36 10.04 7.55 -10.65
N TYR A 37 9.20 8.50 -11.05
CA TYR A 37 8.83 8.73 -12.44
C TYR A 37 9.33 10.09 -12.88
N SER A 38 9.96 10.15 -14.06
CA SER A 38 10.42 11.39 -14.67
C SER A 38 9.95 11.49 -16.12
N ILE A 39 9.88 12.70 -16.63
CA ILE A 39 9.48 13.00 -18.02
C ILE A 39 10.62 13.65 -18.80
N SER A 40 11.84 13.15 -18.62
CA SER A 40 13.04 13.68 -19.27
C SER A 40 13.17 13.32 -20.75
N ASP A 41 12.47 12.28 -21.20
CA ASP A 41 12.44 11.80 -22.59
C ASP A 41 11.08 11.13 -22.90
N LEU A 42 10.82 10.88 -24.20
CA LEU A 42 9.55 10.31 -24.65
C LEU A 42 9.25 8.90 -24.09
N GLN A 43 10.29 8.13 -23.83
CA GLN A 43 10.12 6.78 -23.29
C GLN A 43 9.66 6.85 -21.82
N ARG A 44 10.28 7.72 -21.03
CA ARG A 44 9.91 7.98 -19.64
C ARG A 44 8.56 8.67 -19.54
N LEU A 45 8.22 9.57 -20.47
CA LEU A 45 6.87 10.16 -20.54
C LEU A 45 5.81 9.06 -20.68
N LYS A 46 5.94 8.12 -21.61
CA LYS A 46 5.00 7.01 -21.79
C LYS A 46 4.86 6.14 -20.54
N LEU A 47 5.96 5.87 -19.83
CA LEU A 47 5.92 5.12 -18.57
C LEU A 47 5.16 5.90 -17.48
N THR A 48 5.37 7.20 -17.41
CA THR A 48 4.67 8.08 -16.45
C THR A 48 3.19 8.18 -16.78
N GLU A 49 2.82 8.35 -18.06
CA GLU A 49 1.42 8.35 -18.51
C GLU A 49 0.72 7.05 -18.11
N LYS A 50 1.33 5.89 -18.40
CA LYS A 50 0.80 4.58 -18.02
C LYS A 50 0.62 4.44 -16.49
N TYR A 51 1.55 4.97 -15.71
CA TYR A 51 1.46 4.97 -14.25
C TYR A 51 0.28 5.83 -13.75
N LEU A 52 0.03 6.95 -14.42
CA LEU A 52 -1.03 7.91 -14.08
C LEU A 52 -2.39 7.60 -14.74
N GLU A 53 -2.49 6.56 -15.57
CA GLU A 53 -3.77 6.13 -16.12
C GLU A 53 -4.81 5.90 -15.02
N PRO A 54 -6.07 6.34 -15.22
CA PRO A 54 -7.14 6.11 -14.26
C PRO A 54 -7.30 4.64 -13.93
N LYS A 55 -7.20 4.29 -12.66
CA LYS A 55 -7.30 2.91 -12.18
C LYS A 55 -8.68 2.67 -11.58
N LYS A 56 -9.31 1.57 -11.95
CA LYS A 56 -10.57 1.11 -11.34
C LYS A 56 -10.26 0.39 -10.03
N ILE A 57 -10.09 1.14 -8.95
CA ILE A 57 -9.77 0.60 -7.61
C ILE A 57 -10.95 0.85 -6.68
N LEU A 58 -11.35 -0.19 -5.96
CA LEU A 58 -12.34 -0.14 -4.88
C LEU A 58 -11.65 -0.36 -3.54
N LEU A 59 -11.87 0.56 -2.61
CA LEU A 59 -11.42 0.45 -1.23
C LEU A 59 -12.54 -0.21 -0.42
N ILE A 60 -12.24 -1.35 0.20
CA ILE A 60 -13.26 -2.13 0.91
C ILE A 60 -12.80 -2.51 2.32
N ASP A 61 -13.74 -2.74 3.22
CA ASP A 61 -13.47 -3.31 4.53
C ASP A 61 -13.31 -4.84 4.44
N ARG A 62 -12.71 -5.45 5.43
CA ARG A 62 -12.59 -6.90 5.56
C ARG A 62 -13.80 -7.48 6.30
N ASP A 63 -13.95 -7.13 7.58
CA ASP A 63 -14.87 -7.75 8.51
C ASP A 63 -16.32 -7.26 8.31
N GLY A 64 -17.18 -8.14 7.85
CA GLY A 64 -18.57 -7.85 7.49
C GLY A 64 -18.75 -7.39 6.05
N VAL A 65 -17.68 -7.42 5.24
CA VAL A 65 -17.70 -7.21 3.79
C VAL A 65 -17.17 -8.43 3.06
N ILE A 66 -15.94 -8.86 3.34
CA ILE A 66 -15.35 -10.05 2.72
C ILE A 66 -15.69 -11.28 3.56
N ASN A 67 -15.55 -11.20 4.86
CA ASN A 67 -15.84 -12.27 5.80
C ASN A 67 -16.89 -11.87 6.84
N LYS A 68 -17.55 -12.86 7.40
CA LYS A 68 -18.46 -12.68 8.53
C LYS A 68 -17.71 -12.07 9.71
N LYS A 69 -18.34 -11.12 10.40
CA LYS A 69 -17.78 -10.55 11.62
C LYS A 69 -17.75 -11.58 12.73
N ALA A 70 -16.71 -11.55 13.57
CA ALA A 70 -16.73 -12.24 14.84
C ALA A 70 -17.87 -11.71 15.73
N PRO A 71 -18.35 -12.51 16.70
CA PRO A 71 -19.28 -12.05 17.73
C PRO A 71 -18.76 -10.80 18.45
N LYS A 72 -19.69 -10.05 19.08
CA LYS A 72 -19.33 -8.82 19.79
C LYS A 72 -18.29 -9.08 20.89
N GLY A 73 -17.16 -8.40 20.79
CA GLY A 73 -16.05 -8.52 21.74
C GLY A 73 -15.00 -9.55 21.36
N GLU A 74 -15.23 -10.31 20.29
CA GLU A 74 -14.31 -11.31 19.74
C GLU A 74 -13.62 -10.81 18.47
N TYR A 75 -12.63 -11.57 18.01
CA TYR A 75 -11.86 -11.29 16.80
C TYR A 75 -11.62 -12.58 16.03
N ILE A 76 -11.48 -12.45 14.70
CA ILE A 76 -11.03 -13.57 13.86
C ILE A 76 -9.54 -13.78 14.12
N GLY A 77 -9.22 -14.81 14.91
CA GLY A 77 -7.86 -15.10 15.37
C GLY A 77 -7.17 -16.23 14.61
N SER A 78 -7.92 -17.03 13.86
CA SER A 78 -7.39 -18.12 13.06
C SER A 78 -8.10 -18.22 11.71
N TRP A 79 -7.48 -18.95 10.77
CA TRP A 79 -8.13 -19.24 9.49
C TRP A 79 -9.39 -20.11 9.66
N GLY A 80 -9.44 -20.94 10.69
CA GLY A 80 -10.63 -21.75 11.01
C GLY A 80 -11.85 -20.92 11.41
N ASP A 81 -11.64 -19.73 11.97
CA ASP A 81 -12.70 -18.79 12.35
C ASP A 81 -13.13 -17.90 11.17
N PHE A 82 -12.34 -17.88 10.08
CA PHE A 82 -12.59 -17.05 8.92
C PHE A 82 -13.65 -17.70 8.02
N SER A 83 -14.73 -17.00 7.76
CA SER A 83 -15.80 -17.47 6.89
C SER A 83 -16.16 -16.38 5.87
N PHE A 84 -16.01 -16.66 4.57
CA PHE A 84 -16.41 -15.74 3.52
C PHE A 84 -17.91 -15.43 3.53
N ILE A 85 -18.27 -14.22 3.10
CA ILE A 85 -19.64 -13.84 2.72
C ILE A 85 -19.74 -14.11 1.23
N ASN A 86 -20.27 -15.30 0.86
CA ASN A 86 -20.21 -15.78 -0.51
C ASN A 86 -20.87 -14.85 -1.52
N GLU A 87 -21.99 -14.21 -1.15
CA GLU A 87 -22.70 -13.27 -2.01
C GLU A 87 -21.82 -12.07 -2.37
N ASN A 88 -21.04 -11.58 -1.40
CA ASN A 88 -20.13 -10.47 -1.60
C ASN A 88 -18.90 -10.90 -2.44
N VAL A 89 -18.39 -12.12 -2.23
CA VAL A 89 -17.30 -12.66 -3.04
C VAL A 89 -17.73 -12.81 -4.50
N GLU A 90 -18.93 -13.27 -4.76
CA GLU A 90 -19.49 -13.32 -6.13
C GLU A 90 -19.63 -11.92 -6.73
N GLY A 91 -20.06 -10.93 -5.94
CA GLY A 91 -20.09 -9.51 -6.36
C GLY A 91 -18.70 -8.99 -6.72
N MET A 92 -17.70 -9.28 -5.88
CA MET A 92 -16.30 -8.91 -6.12
C MET A 92 -15.75 -9.56 -7.39
N LYS A 93 -16.09 -10.84 -7.66
CA LYS A 93 -15.70 -11.53 -8.88
C LYS A 93 -16.24 -10.82 -10.12
N LYS A 94 -17.53 -10.48 -10.15
CA LYS A 94 -18.14 -9.71 -11.26
C LYS A 94 -17.46 -8.36 -11.48
N LEU A 95 -17.12 -7.65 -10.39
CA LEU A 95 -16.40 -6.38 -10.47
C LEU A 95 -14.97 -6.57 -11.00
N SER A 96 -14.26 -7.63 -10.58
CA SER A 96 -12.94 -7.96 -11.13
C SER A 96 -13.00 -8.25 -12.64
N GLN A 97 -14.01 -8.96 -13.10
CA GLN A 97 -14.27 -9.20 -14.53
C GLN A 97 -14.58 -7.91 -15.30
N ALA A 98 -15.14 -6.89 -14.64
CA ALA A 98 -15.32 -5.55 -15.19
C ALA A 98 -14.07 -4.66 -15.09
N GLY A 99 -12.93 -5.24 -14.67
CA GLY A 99 -11.63 -4.58 -14.60
C GLY A 99 -11.37 -3.82 -13.30
N PHE A 100 -12.17 -4.00 -12.26
CA PHE A 100 -11.89 -3.44 -10.94
C PHE A 100 -10.88 -4.30 -10.19
N SER A 101 -10.01 -3.62 -9.43
CA SER A 101 -9.14 -4.23 -8.42
C SER A 101 -9.51 -3.72 -7.04
N PHE A 102 -9.16 -4.45 -6.00
CA PHE A 102 -9.52 -4.11 -4.64
C PHE A 102 -8.30 -3.81 -3.78
N ILE A 103 -8.44 -2.83 -2.90
CA ILE A 103 -7.55 -2.61 -1.77
C ILE A 103 -8.38 -2.74 -0.50
N ILE A 104 -7.91 -3.57 0.42
CA ILE A 104 -8.59 -3.82 1.68
C ILE A 104 -8.06 -2.86 2.73
N ILE A 105 -8.96 -2.16 3.44
CA ILE A 105 -8.60 -1.26 4.54
C ILE A 105 -9.36 -1.70 5.80
N SER A 106 -8.64 -2.26 6.77
CA SER A 106 -9.24 -2.92 7.93
C SER A 106 -8.75 -2.35 9.26
N ASN A 107 -9.66 -2.27 10.24
CA ASN A 107 -9.34 -1.96 11.63
C ASN A 107 -9.20 -3.26 12.43
N GLN A 108 -7.99 -3.58 12.91
CA GLN A 108 -7.67 -4.83 13.63
C GLN A 108 -7.24 -4.55 15.08
N ALA A 109 -8.14 -3.96 15.87
CA ALA A 109 -7.87 -3.57 17.24
C ALA A 109 -7.57 -4.77 18.18
N GLY A 110 -7.89 -5.98 17.77
CA GLY A 110 -7.54 -7.21 18.49
C GLY A 110 -6.04 -7.35 18.73
N ILE A 111 -5.21 -6.81 17.83
CA ILE A 111 -3.74 -6.82 17.95
C ILE A 111 -3.31 -5.98 19.17
N ALA A 112 -3.71 -4.71 19.24
CA ALA A 112 -3.37 -3.85 20.37
C ALA A 112 -3.97 -4.32 21.71
N ARG A 113 -5.04 -5.13 21.65
CA ARG A 113 -5.67 -5.73 22.84
C ARG A 113 -5.03 -7.05 23.26
N GLY A 114 -4.05 -7.56 22.53
CA GLY A 114 -3.42 -8.86 22.79
C GLY A 114 -4.35 -10.06 22.60
N MET A 115 -5.49 -9.89 21.91
CA MET A 115 -6.47 -10.96 21.68
C MET A 115 -6.14 -11.79 20.43
N VAL A 116 -5.41 -11.21 19.50
CA VAL A 116 -4.86 -11.88 18.30
C VAL A 116 -3.45 -11.37 18.05
N SER A 117 -2.57 -12.24 17.56
CA SER A 117 -1.22 -11.81 17.20
C SER A 117 -1.19 -11.17 15.79
N ALA A 118 -0.20 -10.32 15.55
CA ALA A 118 -0.01 -9.72 14.23
C ALA A 118 0.28 -10.79 13.16
N GLU A 119 1.04 -11.83 13.52
CA GLU A 119 1.37 -12.97 12.66
C GLU A 119 0.13 -13.78 12.27
N ALA A 120 -0.79 -13.97 13.22
CA ALA A 120 -2.06 -14.67 12.94
C ALA A 120 -2.92 -13.87 11.96
N VAL A 121 -3.02 -12.54 12.14
CA VAL A 121 -3.74 -11.66 11.21
C VAL A 121 -3.09 -11.67 9.83
N GLU A 122 -1.76 -11.61 9.75
CA GLU A 122 -1.03 -11.68 8.48
C GLU A 122 -1.26 -13.01 7.77
N PHE A 123 -1.20 -14.13 8.50
CA PHE A 123 -1.50 -15.45 7.95
C PHE A 123 -2.92 -15.53 7.38
N ILE A 124 -3.91 -14.99 8.10
CA ILE A 124 -5.30 -14.93 7.62
C ILE A 124 -5.37 -14.11 6.33
N HIS A 125 -4.69 -12.96 6.26
CA HIS A 125 -4.66 -12.10 5.07
C HIS A 125 -4.04 -12.81 3.87
N GLN A 126 -2.95 -13.55 4.06
CA GLN A 126 -2.31 -14.32 2.99
C GLN A 126 -3.25 -15.40 2.45
N ARG A 127 -3.87 -16.20 3.35
CA ARG A 127 -4.83 -17.24 2.97
C ARG A 127 -6.07 -16.66 2.27
N MET A 128 -6.60 -15.56 2.78
CA MET A 128 -7.72 -14.82 2.16
C MET A 128 -7.35 -14.36 0.75
N LYS A 129 -6.17 -13.73 0.58
CA LYS A 129 -5.69 -13.25 -0.72
C LYS A 129 -5.51 -14.38 -1.72
N GLU A 130 -4.97 -15.51 -1.30
CA GLU A 130 -4.85 -16.73 -2.13
C GLU A 130 -6.23 -17.25 -2.56
N ALA A 131 -7.17 -17.39 -1.63
CA ALA A 131 -8.52 -17.85 -1.92
C ALA A 131 -9.27 -16.93 -2.89
N LEU A 132 -9.15 -15.61 -2.71
CA LEU A 132 -9.75 -14.62 -3.60
C LEU A 132 -9.09 -14.63 -4.99
N LYS A 133 -7.77 -14.79 -5.07
CA LYS A 133 -7.05 -14.95 -6.33
C LYS A 133 -7.51 -16.18 -7.11
N ASN A 134 -7.73 -17.31 -6.44
CA ASN A 134 -8.25 -18.53 -7.05
C ASN A 134 -9.68 -18.36 -7.59
N ASN A 135 -10.41 -17.37 -7.10
CA ASN A 135 -11.71 -16.93 -7.60
C ASN A 135 -11.61 -15.76 -8.61
N GLU A 136 -10.44 -15.53 -9.19
CA GLU A 136 -10.20 -14.45 -10.18
C GLU A 136 -10.46 -13.03 -9.65
N ILE A 137 -10.37 -12.82 -8.33
CA ILE A 137 -10.55 -11.53 -7.70
C ILE A 137 -9.19 -10.87 -7.47
N SER A 138 -8.99 -9.67 -8.02
CA SER A 138 -7.75 -8.92 -7.97
C SER A 138 -7.62 -8.09 -6.69
N ILE A 139 -6.92 -8.61 -5.69
CA ILE A 139 -6.53 -7.85 -4.48
C ILE A 139 -5.13 -7.29 -4.68
N LEU A 140 -5.03 -5.97 -4.81
CA LEU A 140 -3.74 -5.27 -4.95
C LEU A 140 -2.97 -5.25 -3.64
N ASP A 141 -3.65 -4.85 -2.55
CA ASP A 141 -3.00 -4.66 -1.26
C ASP A 141 -3.97 -4.76 -0.09
N ILE A 142 -3.41 -4.91 1.11
CA ILE A 142 -4.16 -4.93 2.36
C ILE A 142 -3.48 -3.98 3.35
N TYR A 143 -4.23 -3.00 3.82
CA TYR A 143 -3.80 -2.05 4.85
C TYR A 143 -4.58 -2.30 6.12
N LEU A 144 -3.91 -2.35 7.25
CA LEU A 144 -4.56 -2.54 8.54
C LEU A 144 -4.14 -1.51 9.57
N CYS A 145 -5.07 -1.11 10.42
CA CYS A 145 -4.78 -0.37 11.64
C CYS A 145 -4.80 -1.36 12.82
N PRO A 146 -3.66 -1.59 13.50
CA PRO A 146 -3.60 -2.48 14.65
C PRO A 146 -4.04 -1.83 15.96
N HIS A 147 -4.24 -0.49 15.98
CA HIS A 147 -4.43 0.29 17.18
C HIS A 147 -5.83 0.11 17.81
N HIS A 148 -5.88 0.19 19.13
CA HIS A 148 -7.12 0.25 19.88
C HIS A 148 -7.83 1.62 19.65
N TRP A 149 -9.16 1.65 19.77
CA TRP A 149 -9.94 2.89 19.57
C TRP A 149 -9.63 4.01 20.57
N GLY A 150 -9.07 3.69 21.75
CA GLY A 150 -8.57 4.68 22.71
C GLY A 150 -7.20 5.25 22.38
N GLN A 151 -6.48 4.68 21.41
CA GLN A 151 -5.19 5.20 20.95
C GLN A 151 -5.42 6.17 19.80
N LYS A 152 -4.99 7.43 19.97
CA LYS A 152 -5.03 8.41 18.88
C LYS A 152 -4.04 8.00 17.81
N CYS A 153 -4.51 7.60 16.63
CA CYS A 153 -3.70 7.31 15.47
C CYS A 153 -4.38 7.82 14.20
N PHE A 154 -3.59 8.11 13.18
CA PHE A 154 -4.09 8.60 11.88
C PHE A 154 -4.50 7.46 10.93
N CYS A 155 -4.22 6.19 11.28
CA CYS A 155 -4.49 5.03 10.43
C CYS A 155 -5.85 4.36 10.68
N ARG A 156 -6.48 4.59 11.86
CA ARG A 156 -7.73 3.92 12.20
C ARG A 156 -8.94 4.60 11.54
N LYS A 157 -9.70 3.87 10.73
CA LYS A 157 -10.99 4.34 10.19
C LYS A 157 -11.91 4.84 11.32
N PRO A 158 -12.52 6.06 11.22
CA PRO A 158 -12.69 6.87 10.01
C PRO A 158 -11.51 7.78 9.64
N GLU A 159 -10.39 7.77 10.36
CA GLU A 159 -9.22 8.55 9.99
C GLU A 159 -8.65 8.14 8.62
N PRO A 160 -8.18 9.09 7.79
CA PRO A 160 -7.89 8.85 6.38
C PRO A 160 -6.48 8.30 6.10
N GLY A 161 -5.64 8.05 7.12
CA GLY A 161 -4.22 7.74 6.94
C GLY A 161 -3.93 6.57 6.00
N LEU A 162 -4.63 5.44 6.18
CA LEU A 162 -4.45 4.27 5.31
C LEU A 162 -4.96 4.50 3.88
N PHE A 163 -5.98 5.35 3.71
CA PHE A 163 -6.48 5.73 2.39
C PHE A 163 -5.44 6.56 1.64
N PHE A 164 -4.80 7.53 2.29
CA PHE A 164 -3.72 8.31 1.70
C PHE A 164 -2.49 7.47 1.38
N GLU A 165 -2.12 6.54 2.26
CA GLU A 165 -1.03 5.61 2.02
C GLU A 165 -1.29 4.74 0.79
N ALA A 166 -2.48 4.16 0.69
CA ALA A 166 -2.90 3.36 -0.45
C ALA A 166 -2.93 4.18 -1.75
N SER A 167 -3.53 5.38 -1.72
CA SER A 167 -3.60 6.30 -2.85
C SER A 167 -2.21 6.67 -3.38
N ARG A 168 -1.28 6.99 -2.47
CA ARG A 168 0.11 7.33 -2.85
C ARG A 168 0.83 6.16 -3.48
N LYS A 169 0.76 4.97 -2.87
CA LYS A 169 1.45 3.77 -3.38
C LYS A 169 0.90 3.31 -4.73
N TRP A 170 -0.41 3.34 -4.90
CA TRP A 170 -1.08 2.80 -6.09
C TRP A 170 -1.46 3.86 -7.11
N ALA A 171 -1.12 5.14 -6.86
CA ALA A 171 -1.36 6.28 -7.73
C ALA A 171 -2.81 6.34 -8.26
N PHE A 172 -3.77 6.42 -7.34
CA PHE A 172 -5.18 6.66 -7.65
C PHE A 172 -5.71 7.84 -6.84
N ARG A 173 -6.79 8.46 -7.34
CA ARG A 173 -7.42 9.61 -6.69
C ARG A 173 -8.45 9.14 -5.66
N LEU A 174 -8.66 9.97 -4.63
CA LEU A 174 -9.63 9.73 -3.54
C LEU A 174 -10.86 10.62 -3.64
N ASP A 175 -11.19 11.14 -4.83
CA ASP A 175 -12.33 12.00 -5.14
C ASP A 175 -13.45 11.25 -5.87
#